data_ce12db620f84d30be3a508ac8d98ce7d
#
_entry.id   ce12db620f84d30be3a508ac8d98ce7d
#
_cell.length_a   1.000
_cell.length_b   1.000
_cell.length_c   1.000
_cell.angle_alpha   90.00
_cell.angle_beta   90.00
_cell.angle_gamma   90.00
#
_symmetry.space_group_name_H-M   'P 1'
#
loop_
_entity.id
_entity.type
_entity.pdbx_description
1 polymer ?
#
loop_
_entity_poly.entity_id
_entity_poly.type
_entity_poly.pdbx_seq_one_letter_code
_entity_poly.pdbx_strand_id
1 'polypeptide(L)'
;MPLSPAVPREALHTREITMTGFRREDGLYDIEAHLVDTKSYSFNNTDRGMVHPGTPLHGMWARMTLDEDMAIVAFEASTEFSPYSICPQAAPNFARLAGLKVGRGFVRAANERIGGVHGCTHIREMLGQMGTVAYQTLYSIRHRRDQAANAETTAEVATQGRPAILGTCLAYAPDSPVVKRSWPEHYTGT
;
A
#
# COMPACT_ATOMS: atom_id res chain seq x y z
N MET A 1 -13.09 -4.10 -22.89
CA MET A 1 -12.79 -4.49 -21.50
C MET A 1 -12.52 -5.99 -21.47
N PRO A 2 -11.55 -6.49 -20.69
CA PRO A 2 -11.21 -7.92 -20.64
C PRO A 2 -12.24 -8.78 -19.87
N LEU A 3 -13.22 -8.15 -19.25
CA LEU A 3 -14.32 -8.86 -18.56
C LEU A 3 -15.46 -9.19 -19.54
N SER A 4 -16.24 -10.22 -19.23
CA SER A 4 -17.47 -10.54 -19.96
C SER A 4 -18.42 -9.33 -20.02
N PRO A 5 -19.29 -9.22 -21.05
CA PRO A 5 -20.30 -8.16 -21.12
C PRO A 5 -21.15 -8.13 -19.86
N ALA A 6 -21.30 -6.94 -19.29
CA ALA A 6 -22.15 -6.77 -18.12
C ALA A 6 -23.63 -6.68 -18.54
N VAL A 7 -24.53 -7.18 -17.69
CA VAL A 7 -25.96 -6.89 -17.83
C VAL A 7 -26.24 -5.39 -17.61
N PRO A 8 -27.37 -4.84 -18.11
CA PRO A 8 -27.77 -3.46 -17.83
C PRO A 8 -27.73 -3.18 -16.33
N ARG A 9 -27.05 -2.10 -15.94
CA ARG A 9 -26.80 -1.75 -14.54
C ARG A 9 -26.58 -0.25 -14.37
N GLU A 10 -26.85 0.23 -13.17
CA GLU A 10 -26.63 1.60 -12.75
C GLU A 10 -25.40 1.66 -11.82
N ALA A 11 -24.56 2.69 -11.98
CA ALA A 11 -23.47 2.95 -11.05
C ALA A 11 -24.03 3.69 -9.82
N LEU A 12 -23.83 3.16 -8.62
CA LEU A 12 -24.34 3.75 -7.38
C LEU A 12 -23.27 4.38 -6.51
N HIS A 13 -22.02 3.90 -6.62
CA HIS A 13 -20.90 4.35 -5.83
C HIS A 13 -19.62 4.20 -6.62
N THR A 14 -18.76 5.20 -6.55
CA THR A 14 -17.41 5.16 -7.12
C THR A 14 -16.41 5.42 -6.01
N ARG A 15 -15.39 4.56 -5.91
CA ARG A 15 -14.17 4.80 -5.13
C ARG A 15 -13.00 4.91 -6.07
N GLU A 16 -12.28 6.03 -5.97
CA GLU A 16 -11.03 6.25 -6.66
C GLU A 16 -9.90 6.26 -5.65
N ILE A 17 -8.83 5.51 -5.93
CA ILE A 17 -7.62 5.51 -5.13
C ILE A 17 -6.45 5.73 -6.06
N THR A 18 -5.73 6.81 -5.85
CA THR A 18 -4.50 7.13 -6.56
C THR A 18 -3.33 7.01 -5.61
N MET A 19 -2.25 6.34 -6.07
CA MET A 19 -1.04 6.19 -5.27
C MET A 19 0.18 6.46 -6.12
N THR A 20 1.15 7.19 -5.56
CA THR A 20 2.41 7.53 -6.23
C THR A 20 3.58 7.38 -5.26
N GLY A 21 4.66 6.76 -5.76
CA GLY A 21 5.93 6.67 -5.03
C GLY A 21 6.91 7.72 -5.51
N PHE A 22 7.58 8.40 -4.59
CA PHE A 22 8.55 9.45 -4.85
C PHE A 22 9.89 9.12 -4.22
N ARG A 23 10.99 9.51 -4.87
CA ARG A 23 12.31 9.61 -4.26
C ARG A 23 12.54 11.06 -3.84
N ARG A 24 12.93 11.27 -2.59
CA ARG A 24 13.25 12.58 -2.02
C ARG A 24 14.72 12.93 -2.21
N GLU A 25 15.04 14.21 -2.14
CA GLU A 25 16.42 14.70 -2.22
C GLU A 25 17.25 14.34 -0.97
N ASP A 26 16.59 14.14 0.18
CA ASP A 26 17.23 13.73 1.44
C ASP A 26 17.47 12.21 1.55
N GLY A 27 17.22 11.46 0.47
CA GLY A 27 17.47 10.02 0.39
C GLY A 27 16.32 9.15 0.90
N LEU A 28 15.24 9.74 1.41
CA LEU A 28 14.03 9.02 1.81
C LEU A 28 13.06 8.81 0.62
N TYR A 29 11.98 8.11 0.86
CA TYR A 29 10.95 7.79 -0.14
C TYR A 29 9.58 8.08 0.43
N ASP A 30 8.76 8.82 -0.31
CA ASP A 30 7.36 9.04 0.05
C ASP A 30 6.45 8.19 -0.83
N ILE A 31 5.49 7.55 -0.18
CA ILE A 31 4.36 6.91 -0.85
C ILE A 31 3.13 7.72 -0.47
N GLU A 32 2.58 8.42 -1.44
CA GLU A 32 1.36 9.20 -1.26
C GLU A 32 0.15 8.44 -1.78
N ALA A 33 -0.95 8.56 -1.07
CA ALA A 33 -2.23 7.96 -1.41
C ALA A 33 -3.36 8.98 -1.24
N HIS A 34 -4.27 9.00 -2.20
CA HIS A 34 -5.50 9.78 -2.15
C HIS A 34 -6.69 8.88 -2.48
N LEU A 35 -7.67 8.84 -1.59
CA LEU A 35 -8.93 8.11 -1.74
C LEU A 35 -10.08 9.08 -1.80
N VAL A 36 -10.96 8.91 -2.79
CA VAL A 36 -12.21 9.67 -2.93
C VAL A 36 -13.37 8.71 -3.15
N ASP A 37 -14.44 8.88 -2.38
CA ASP A 37 -15.73 8.20 -2.56
C ASP A 37 -16.80 9.18 -3.00
N THR A 38 -17.55 8.82 -4.04
CA THR A 38 -18.72 9.58 -4.51
C THR A 38 -19.95 8.68 -4.69
N LYS A 39 -21.13 9.29 -4.67
CA LYS A 39 -22.41 8.64 -5.00
C LYS A 39 -22.98 9.25 -6.28
N SER A 40 -23.76 8.46 -7.02
CA SER A 40 -24.48 8.91 -8.23
C SER A 40 -25.86 9.51 -7.92
N TYR A 41 -26.29 9.49 -6.66
CA TYR A 41 -27.61 9.97 -6.22
C TYR A 41 -27.48 10.91 -5.02
N SER A 42 -28.49 11.76 -4.81
CA SER A 42 -28.59 12.62 -3.63
C SER A 42 -29.07 11.84 -2.42
N PHE A 43 -28.54 12.18 -1.24
CA PHE A 43 -29.03 11.63 0.03
C PHE A 43 -28.81 12.64 1.15
N ASN A 44 -29.59 12.52 2.22
CA ASN A 44 -29.44 13.35 3.40
C ASN A 44 -28.42 12.73 4.37
N ASN A 45 -27.47 13.53 4.84
CA ASN A 45 -26.49 13.15 5.85
C ASN A 45 -26.66 14.04 7.09
N THR A 46 -26.58 13.45 8.28
CA THR A 46 -26.87 14.15 9.54
C THR A 46 -25.96 15.37 9.77
N ASP A 47 -24.66 15.24 9.48
CA ASP A 47 -23.68 16.30 9.78
C ASP A 47 -23.49 17.27 8.61
N ARG A 48 -23.84 16.86 7.38
CA ARG A 48 -23.57 17.62 6.14
C ARG A 48 -24.82 18.15 5.43
N GLY A 49 -26.01 17.73 5.86
CA GLY A 49 -27.24 17.99 5.14
C GLY A 49 -27.32 17.21 3.82
N MET A 50 -27.89 17.81 2.77
CA MET A 50 -28.06 17.19 1.46
C MET A 50 -26.73 17.05 0.76
N VAL A 51 -26.34 15.81 0.44
CA VAL A 51 -25.16 15.48 -0.37
C VAL A 51 -25.64 15.16 -1.79
N HIS A 52 -25.15 15.91 -2.77
CA HIS A 52 -25.52 15.77 -4.18
C HIS A 52 -24.62 14.77 -4.92
N PRO A 53 -25.08 14.23 -6.08
CA PRO A 53 -24.31 13.34 -6.92
C PRO A 53 -22.92 13.94 -7.25
N GLY A 54 -21.88 13.10 -7.20
CA GLY A 54 -20.50 13.50 -7.49
C GLY A 54 -19.80 14.30 -6.39
N THR A 55 -20.52 14.74 -5.34
CA THR A 55 -19.90 15.38 -4.17
C THR A 55 -19.12 14.35 -3.37
N PRO A 56 -17.82 14.58 -3.04
CA PRO A 56 -17.05 13.65 -2.21
C PRO A 56 -17.71 13.37 -0.87
N LEU A 57 -18.01 12.11 -0.58
CA LEU A 57 -18.47 11.63 0.71
C LEU A 57 -17.30 11.37 1.66
N HIS A 58 -16.27 10.73 1.12
CA HIS A 58 -14.97 10.57 1.76
C HIS A 58 -13.88 11.15 0.86
N GLY A 59 -12.90 11.79 1.47
CA GLY A 59 -11.67 12.25 0.84
C GLY A 59 -10.55 12.13 1.86
N MET A 60 -9.60 11.20 1.63
CA MET A 60 -8.52 10.91 2.55
C MET A 60 -7.18 10.98 1.85
N TRP A 61 -6.23 11.64 2.50
CA TRP A 61 -4.85 11.69 2.09
C TRP A 61 -3.98 10.93 3.08
N ALA A 62 -2.97 10.24 2.58
CA ALA A 62 -1.96 9.61 3.41
C ALA A 62 -0.59 9.74 2.73
N ARG A 63 0.47 9.98 3.53
CA ARG A 63 1.86 9.94 3.12
C ARG A 63 2.63 9.04 4.08
N MET A 64 3.28 8.03 3.53
CA MET A 64 4.17 7.14 4.24
C MET A 64 5.59 7.41 3.78
N THR A 65 6.43 7.94 4.67
CA THR A 65 7.86 8.20 4.42
C THR A 65 8.68 7.00 4.87
N LEU A 66 9.51 6.48 3.99
CA LEU A 66 10.32 5.27 4.17
C LEU A 66 11.80 5.55 4.01
N ASP A 67 12.63 4.75 4.70
CA ASP A 67 14.04 4.57 4.37
C ASP A 67 14.24 3.46 3.31
N GLU A 68 15.49 3.23 2.90
CA GLU A 68 15.84 2.17 1.93
C GLU A 68 15.55 0.75 2.45
N ASP A 69 15.46 0.55 3.74
CA ASP A 69 15.17 -0.73 4.37
C ASP A 69 13.67 -0.97 4.58
N MET A 70 12.83 -0.07 4.04
CA MET A 70 11.37 -0.13 4.15
C MET A 70 10.86 0.13 5.58
N ALA A 71 11.65 0.76 6.46
CA ALA A 71 11.17 1.22 7.74
C ALA A 71 10.42 2.55 7.58
N ILE A 72 9.27 2.68 8.24
CA ILE A 72 8.47 3.90 8.23
C ILE A 72 9.14 4.92 9.15
N VAL A 73 9.70 5.96 8.56
CA VAL A 73 10.33 7.09 9.29
C VAL A 73 9.25 8.03 9.80
N ALA A 74 8.21 8.28 8.98
CA ALA A 74 7.07 9.11 9.34
C ALA A 74 5.80 8.62 8.61
N PHE A 75 4.66 8.91 9.20
CA PHE A 75 3.37 8.71 8.55
C PHE A 75 2.46 9.91 8.86
N GLU A 76 1.92 10.51 7.82
CA GLU A 76 0.97 11.60 7.88
C GLU A 76 -0.34 11.19 7.22
N ALA A 77 -1.47 11.59 7.79
CA ALA A 77 -2.78 11.40 7.19
C ALA A 77 -3.65 12.63 7.40
N SER A 78 -4.61 12.82 6.50
CA SER A 78 -5.60 13.88 6.56
C SER A 78 -6.95 13.36 6.05
N THR A 79 -8.03 13.89 6.63
CA THR A 79 -9.40 13.66 6.17
C THR A 79 -9.95 14.99 5.68
N GLU A 80 -10.10 15.12 4.38
CA GLU A 80 -10.63 16.31 3.71
C GLU A 80 -12.16 16.28 3.68
N PHE A 81 -12.73 15.14 3.31
CA PHE A 81 -14.18 14.92 3.28
C PHE A 81 -14.52 13.69 4.11
N SER A 82 -15.58 13.80 4.91
CA SER A 82 -16.13 12.69 5.70
C SER A 82 -17.62 12.88 5.97
N PRO A 83 -18.37 11.79 6.21
CA PRO A 83 -19.79 11.87 6.53
C PRO A 83 -20.05 12.43 7.93
N TYR A 84 -19.08 12.36 8.84
CA TYR A 84 -19.24 12.81 10.23
C TYR A 84 -18.14 13.80 10.62
N SER A 85 -18.49 14.82 11.37
CA SER A 85 -17.60 15.88 11.84
C SER A 85 -16.46 15.38 12.74
N ILE A 86 -16.63 14.22 13.39
CA ILE A 86 -15.62 13.60 14.25
C ILE A 86 -14.52 12.86 13.46
N CYS A 87 -14.78 12.42 12.22
CA CYS A 87 -13.85 11.55 11.46
C CYS A 87 -12.42 12.11 11.33
N PRO A 88 -12.19 13.42 11.11
CA PRO A 88 -10.84 13.97 11.00
C PRO A 88 -9.95 13.72 12.23
N GLN A 89 -10.54 13.51 13.41
CA GLN A 89 -9.81 13.29 14.65
C GLN A 89 -9.02 11.96 14.66
N ALA A 90 -9.36 11.01 13.77
CA ALA A 90 -8.63 9.74 13.65
C ALA A 90 -7.31 9.88 12.88
N ALA A 91 -7.18 10.87 11.99
CA ALA A 91 -6.03 11.00 11.10
C ALA A 91 -4.68 11.18 11.84
N PRO A 92 -4.54 12.00 12.89
CA PRO A 92 -3.28 12.15 13.62
C PRO A 92 -2.75 10.86 14.25
N ASN A 93 -3.63 9.90 14.58
CA ASN A 93 -3.22 8.64 15.18
C ASN A 93 -2.34 7.79 14.26
N PHE A 94 -2.40 8.02 12.96
CA PHE A 94 -1.60 7.28 11.96
C PHE A 94 -0.10 7.59 12.08
N ALA A 95 0.32 8.68 12.71
CA ALA A 95 1.73 8.93 13.05
C ALA A 95 2.34 7.79 13.90
N ARG A 96 1.53 7.03 14.64
CA ARG A 96 1.95 5.84 15.41
C ARG A 96 2.48 4.69 14.54
N LEU A 97 2.33 4.75 13.21
CA LEU A 97 2.90 3.78 12.29
C LEU A 97 4.40 3.95 12.10
N ALA A 98 5.01 5.08 12.50
CA ALA A 98 6.45 5.27 12.50
C ALA A 98 7.16 4.17 13.30
N GLY A 99 8.30 3.70 12.79
CA GLY A 99 9.07 2.58 13.33
C GLY A 99 8.57 1.19 12.93
N LEU A 100 7.42 1.04 12.25
CA LEU A 100 7.06 -0.22 11.61
C LEU A 100 7.86 -0.43 10.32
N LYS A 101 8.06 -1.69 9.94
CA LYS A 101 8.67 -2.07 8.68
C LYS A 101 7.61 -2.59 7.70
N VAL A 102 7.62 -2.05 6.49
CA VAL A 102 6.75 -2.53 5.40
C VAL A 102 7.28 -3.87 4.89
N GLY A 103 6.46 -4.90 4.99
CA GLY A 103 6.82 -6.27 4.62
C GLY A 103 5.83 -7.28 5.20
N ARG A 104 6.30 -8.51 5.41
CA ARG A 104 5.45 -9.58 5.96
C ARG A 104 4.91 -9.18 7.34
N GLY A 105 3.59 -9.23 7.51
CA GLY A 105 2.92 -8.89 8.76
C GLY A 105 2.68 -7.40 9.00
N PHE A 106 3.07 -6.52 8.08
CA PHE A 106 2.92 -5.06 8.21
C PHE A 106 1.48 -4.64 8.54
N VAL A 107 0.49 -5.11 7.75
CA VAL A 107 -0.91 -4.72 7.96
C VAL A 107 -1.43 -5.16 9.33
N ARG A 108 -1.00 -6.33 9.81
CA ARG A 108 -1.36 -6.80 11.16
C ARG A 108 -0.75 -5.89 12.23
N ALA A 109 0.54 -5.61 12.15
CA ALA A 109 1.23 -4.72 13.10
C ALA A 109 0.65 -3.29 13.08
N ALA A 110 0.27 -2.79 11.89
CA ALA A 110 -0.43 -1.52 11.76
C ALA A 110 -1.80 -1.57 12.49
N ASN A 111 -2.59 -2.61 12.27
CA ASN A 111 -3.89 -2.78 12.93
C ASN A 111 -3.79 -2.87 14.47
N GLU A 112 -2.71 -3.40 15.01
CA GLU A 112 -2.45 -3.41 16.45
C GLU A 112 -2.27 -1.99 17.01
N ARG A 113 -1.73 -1.05 16.22
CA ARG A 113 -1.49 0.35 16.63
C ARG A 113 -2.67 1.28 16.38
N ILE A 114 -3.36 1.12 15.25
CA ILE A 114 -4.38 2.06 14.77
C ILE A 114 -5.69 1.37 14.37
N GLY A 115 -5.93 0.15 14.84
CA GLY A 115 -7.16 -0.58 14.59
C GLY A 115 -8.33 -0.12 15.45
N GLY A 116 -9.53 -0.60 15.11
CA GLY A 116 -10.77 -0.31 15.84
C GLY A 116 -11.06 1.20 15.89
N VAL A 117 -11.36 1.69 17.07
CA VAL A 117 -11.73 3.10 17.35
C VAL A 117 -10.56 4.08 17.26
N HIS A 118 -9.33 3.58 17.13
CA HIS A 118 -8.13 4.42 17.05
C HIS A 118 -7.78 4.89 15.65
N GLY A 119 -8.46 4.39 14.61
CA GLY A 119 -8.16 4.71 13.22
C GLY A 119 -9.39 4.92 12.37
N CYS A 120 -9.14 5.28 11.11
CA CYS A 120 -10.13 5.37 10.05
C CYS A 120 -10.06 4.14 9.15
N THR A 121 -11.19 3.48 8.87
CA THR A 121 -11.25 2.29 8.00
C THR A 121 -10.74 2.60 6.59
N HIS A 122 -11.07 3.77 6.04
CA HIS A 122 -10.67 4.19 4.70
C HIS A 122 -9.15 4.36 4.58
N ILE A 123 -8.51 5.03 5.53
CA ILE A 123 -7.04 5.19 5.54
C ILE A 123 -6.37 3.83 5.77
N ARG A 124 -6.92 2.99 6.66
CA ARG A 124 -6.40 1.63 6.90
C ARG A 124 -6.43 0.73 5.67
N GLU A 125 -7.50 0.80 4.87
CA GLU A 125 -7.62 0.03 3.63
C GLU A 125 -6.52 0.37 2.62
N MET A 126 -6.01 1.59 2.62
CA MET A 126 -4.91 2.00 1.74
C MET A 126 -3.56 1.41 2.15
N LEU A 127 -3.33 1.05 3.43
CA LEU A 127 -2.01 0.65 3.93
C LEU A 127 -1.40 -0.55 3.20
N GLY A 128 -2.19 -1.57 2.90
CA GLY A 128 -1.73 -2.74 2.15
C GLY A 128 -1.31 -2.38 0.72
N GLN A 129 -2.07 -1.52 0.08
CA GLN A 129 -1.80 -1.04 -1.28
C GLN A 129 -0.57 -0.12 -1.28
N MET A 130 -0.46 0.81 -0.31
CA MET A 130 0.74 1.65 -0.12
C MET A 130 2.00 0.80 0.09
N GLY A 131 1.89 -0.31 0.82
CA GLY A 131 2.99 -1.27 0.99
C GLY A 131 3.43 -1.89 -0.33
N THR A 132 2.49 -2.22 -1.22
CA THR A 132 2.80 -2.74 -2.56
C THR A 132 3.47 -1.67 -3.43
N VAL A 133 2.96 -0.42 -3.40
CA VAL A 133 3.57 0.71 -4.14
C VAL A 133 4.97 0.99 -3.60
N ALA A 134 5.17 0.96 -2.29
CA ALA A 134 6.50 1.11 -1.67
C ALA A 134 7.49 0.06 -2.19
N TYR A 135 7.06 -1.21 -2.23
CA TYR A 135 7.89 -2.29 -2.76
C TYR A 135 8.28 -2.04 -4.23
N GLN A 136 7.33 -1.64 -5.08
CA GLN A 136 7.59 -1.33 -6.48
C GLN A 136 8.50 -0.11 -6.64
N THR A 137 8.32 0.94 -5.83
CA THR A 137 9.13 2.16 -5.85
C THR A 137 10.59 1.87 -5.51
N LEU A 138 10.84 1.05 -4.48
CA LEU A 138 12.19 0.75 -4.01
C LEU A 138 12.83 -0.48 -4.68
N TYR A 139 12.08 -1.25 -5.47
CA TYR A 139 12.56 -2.53 -6.03
C TYR A 139 13.89 -2.39 -6.78
N SER A 140 13.98 -1.50 -7.76
CA SER A 140 15.17 -1.34 -8.57
C SER A 140 16.37 -0.79 -7.79
N ILE A 141 16.12 -0.01 -6.74
CA ILE A 141 17.15 0.61 -5.89
C ILE A 141 17.74 -0.46 -4.99
N ARG A 142 16.91 -1.21 -4.32
CA ARG A 142 17.33 -2.31 -3.44
C ARG A 142 18.02 -3.42 -4.22
N HIS A 143 17.51 -3.77 -5.38
CA HIS A 143 18.14 -4.77 -6.24
C HIS A 143 19.55 -4.38 -6.67
N ARG A 144 19.78 -3.13 -7.05
CA ARG A 144 21.14 -2.61 -7.38
C ARG A 144 22.06 -2.60 -6.16
N ARG A 145 21.56 -2.20 -4.99
CA ARG A 145 22.32 -2.23 -3.73
C ARG A 145 22.75 -3.65 -3.39
N ASP A 146 21.81 -4.59 -3.46
CA ASP A 146 22.08 -5.99 -3.12
C ASP A 146 23.05 -6.63 -4.14
N GLN A 147 22.99 -6.28 -5.43
CA GLN A 147 23.97 -6.69 -6.43
C GLN A 147 25.37 -6.11 -6.16
N ALA A 148 25.49 -4.85 -5.78
CA ALA A 148 26.78 -4.23 -5.44
C ALA A 148 27.40 -4.89 -4.21
N ALA A 149 26.63 -5.13 -3.16
CA ALA A 149 27.09 -5.82 -1.95
C ALA A 149 27.58 -7.27 -2.25
N ASN A 150 26.88 -7.98 -3.14
CA ASN A 150 27.27 -9.34 -3.54
C ASN A 150 28.52 -9.35 -4.44
N ALA A 151 28.78 -8.29 -5.22
CA ALA A 151 29.99 -8.19 -6.06
C ALA A 151 31.25 -7.90 -5.24
N GLU A 152 31.13 -7.25 -4.10
CA GLU A 152 32.24 -6.97 -3.17
C GLU A 152 32.60 -8.19 -2.30
N THR A 153 31.67 -9.12 -2.16
CA THR A 153 31.89 -10.37 -1.38
C THR A 153 32.51 -11.42 -2.28
N THR A 154 33.85 -11.55 -2.27
CA THR A 154 34.55 -12.57 -3.02
C THR A 154 34.09 -13.98 -2.65
N ALA A 155 33.54 -14.69 -3.63
CA ALA A 155 33.59 -16.14 -3.96
C ALA A 155 33.48 -17.20 -2.84
N GLU A 156 33.06 -16.91 -1.62
CA GLU A 156 32.69 -17.93 -0.64
C GLU A 156 31.22 -17.82 -0.28
N VAL A 157 30.46 -18.71 -0.96
CA VAL A 157 29.07 -19.12 -0.61
C VAL A 157 28.10 -17.96 -0.36
N ALA A 158 27.70 -17.29 -1.44
CA ALA A 158 26.38 -16.64 -1.46
C ALA A 158 25.29 -17.72 -1.42
N THR A 159 24.99 -18.24 -0.25
CA THR A 159 23.65 -18.77 0.04
C THR A 159 22.74 -17.55 0.01
N GLN A 160 22.30 -17.15 -1.19
CA GLN A 160 21.25 -16.17 -1.36
C GLN A 160 20.06 -16.68 -0.54
N GLY A 161 19.79 -16.03 0.58
CA GLY A 161 18.66 -16.39 1.42
C GLY A 161 17.40 -16.41 0.56
N ARG A 162 16.45 -17.26 0.89
CA ARG A 162 15.18 -17.44 0.17
C ARG A 162 14.58 -16.07 -0.20
N PRO A 163 14.32 -15.78 -1.50
CA PRO A 163 13.75 -14.50 -1.91
C PRO A 163 12.44 -14.18 -1.18
N ALA A 164 12.31 -12.99 -0.63
CA ALA A 164 11.15 -12.61 0.19
C ALA A 164 9.82 -12.69 -0.57
N ILE A 165 9.87 -12.60 -1.91
CA ILE A 165 8.68 -12.68 -2.79
C ILE A 165 8.28 -14.11 -3.15
N LEU A 166 9.10 -15.10 -2.84
CA LEU A 166 8.82 -16.51 -3.18
C LEU A 166 7.56 -16.98 -2.43
N GLY A 167 6.58 -17.51 -3.17
CA GLY A 167 5.30 -17.96 -2.65
C GLY A 167 4.29 -16.83 -2.36
N THR A 168 4.53 -15.60 -2.81
CA THR A 168 3.61 -14.46 -2.56
C THR A 168 2.50 -14.33 -3.60
N CYS A 169 2.67 -14.88 -4.80
CA CYS A 169 1.65 -14.96 -5.84
C CYS A 169 1.91 -16.15 -6.76
N LEU A 170 0.99 -16.41 -7.69
CA LEU A 170 1.09 -17.51 -8.64
C LEU A 170 2.39 -17.48 -9.47
N ALA A 171 2.83 -16.29 -9.89
CA ALA A 171 4.08 -16.16 -10.65
C ALA A 171 5.30 -16.57 -9.84
N TYR A 172 5.29 -16.43 -8.53
CA TYR A 172 6.36 -16.80 -7.60
C TYR A 172 6.07 -18.08 -6.83
N ALA A 173 5.10 -18.88 -7.29
CA ALA A 173 4.91 -20.23 -6.76
C ALA A 173 6.19 -21.05 -6.97
N PRO A 174 6.61 -21.87 -5.98
CA PRO A 174 7.88 -22.61 -6.07
C PRO A 174 8.01 -23.53 -7.29
N ASP A 175 6.90 -23.93 -7.88
CA ASP A 175 6.80 -24.78 -9.08
C ASP A 175 6.55 -23.97 -10.38
N SER A 176 6.59 -22.65 -10.32
CA SER A 176 6.32 -21.80 -11.48
C SER A 176 7.51 -21.70 -12.45
N PRO A 177 7.24 -21.46 -13.75
CA PRO A 177 8.31 -21.22 -14.74
C PRO A 177 9.17 -19.99 -14.42
N VAL A 178 8.62 -19.00 -13.70
CA VAL A 178 9.36 -17.80 -13.27
C VAL A 178 10.40 -18.17 -12.23
N VAL A 179 10.02 -18.96 -11.22
CA VAL A 179 10.94 -19.43 -10.18
C VAL A 179 12.02 -20.35 -10.79
N LYS A 180 11.63 -21.26 -11.69
CA LYS A 180 12.59 -22.11 -12.41
C LYS A 180 13.69 -21.31 -13.12
N ARG A 181 13.32 -20.17 -13.74
CA ARG A 181 14.25 -19.31 -14.48
C ARG A 181 15.08 -18.39 -13.57
N SER A 182 14.44 -17.80 -12.56
CA SER A 182 15.04 -16.72 -11.76
C SER A 182 15.76 -17.24 -10.50
N TRP A 183 15.32 -18.36 -9.96
CA TRP A 183 15.83 -18.99 -8.74
C TRP A 183 15.72 -20.51 -8.83
N PRO A 184 16.50 -21.15 -9.73
CA PRO A 184 16.41 -22.60 -9.97
C PRO A 184 16.66 -23.43 -8.71
N GLU A 185 17.44 -22.92 -7.74
CA GLU A 185 17.72 -23.57 -6.46
C GLU A 185 16.49 -23.61 -5.53
N HIS A 186 15.49 -22.81 -5.80
CA HIS A 186 14.21 -22.77 -5.06
C HIS A 186 13.05 -23.40 -5.83
N TYR A 187 13.31 -23.93 -7.03
CA TYR A 187 12.29 -24.56 -7.85
C TYR A 187 11.96 -25.97 -7.35
N THR A 188 10.67 -26.25 -7.14
CA THR A 188 10.17 -27.55 -6.62
C THR A 188 9.33 -28.33 -7.63
N GLY A 189 9.10 -27.79 -8.83
CA GLY A 189 8.38 -28.50 -9.89
C GLY A 189 9.24 -29.59 -10.55
N THR A 190 8.58 -30.58 -11.12
CA THR A 190 9.18 -31.69 -11.88
C THR A 190 9.46 -31.30 -13.33
#